data_6c7e0f5e11601cfc10659f3f272a4890
#
_entry.id   6c7e0f5e11601cfc10659f3f272a4890
#
_cell.length_a   1.000
_cell.length_b   1.000
_cell.length_c   1.000
_cell.angle_alpha   90.00
_cell.angle_beta   90.00
_cell.angle_gamma   90.00
#
_symmetry.space_group_name_H-M   'P 1'
#
loop_
_entity.id
_entity.type
_entity.pdbx_description
1 polymer ?
#
loop_
_entity_poly.entity_id
_entity_poly.type
_entity_poly.pdbx_seq_one_letter_code
_entity_poly.pdbx_strand_id
1 'polypeptide(L)'
;MKKLICLIALALSIGGLGNHAQAQQAKVYFTKEITPESLVKIYDALGVKAHGQVAVKISTGESGGNNYLKPPLIRNLVEKVDGTIVECCTAYGGSRQDVKKHWATIHEHGFDSIFRVDIMDEEGDMQIPVKDSTWIKYDIVGNHFSKYDFCINLAHFKGHMMGGFGGVLKNQSIGFASTAGKAYIHSHGVTSKTPDAWQHTRPQDAFLESMAAAAQAVADHFGKGNIVYINVLNNISIDCDCDAHPHAPEIQDIGIVASTDPIACDRAAYDLIYQVKKDDNNNPDPLKQRIERQHGIHIVEHGEKIGMGTTDYKLVNL
;
A
#
# COMPACT_ATOMS: atom_id res chain seq x y z
N MET A 1 77.18 -33.71 18.06
CA MET A 1 75.86 -34.19 18.48
C MET A 1 74.96 -32.99 18.72
N LYS A 2 74.14 -32.57 17.71
CA LYS A 2 73.21 -31.45 17.81
C LYS A 2 71.82 -32.01 17.84
N LYS A 3 71.09 -31.82 18.94
CA LYS A 3 69.67 -32.19 19.09
C LYS A 3 68.79 -31.19 18.39
N LEU A 4 68.01 -31.64 17.43
CA LEU A 4 66.99 -30.87 16.73
C LEU A 4 65.68 -30.94 17.54
N ILE A 5 65.20 -29.79 18.02
CA ILE A 5 63.91 -29.65 18.70
C ILE A 5 62.86 -29.27 17.66
N CYS A 6 61.93 -30.15 17.38
CA CYS A 6 60.74 -29.85 16.56
C CYS A 6 59.68 -29.16 17.43
N LEU A 7 59.41 -27.89 17.15
CA LEU A 7 58.21 -27.16 17.65
C LEU A 7 57.03 -27.52 16.80
N ILE A 8 56.05 -28.21 17.38
CA ILE A 8 54.72 -28.39 16.76
C ILE A 8 53.86 -27.18 17.09
N ALA A 9 53.56 -26.35 16.09
CA ALA A 9 52.62 -25.26 16.23
C ALA A 9 51.19 -25.83 16.10
N LEU A 10 50.43 -25.80 17.19
CA LEU A 10 49.02 -26.19 17.24
C LEU A 10 48.18 -24.99 16.75
N ALA A 11 47.71 -25.06 15.52
CA ALA A 11 46.78 -24.04 15.00
C ALA A 11 45.37 -24.31 15.55
N LEU A 12 44.94 -23.49 16.51
CA LEU A 12 43.55 -23.40 16.96
C LEU A 12 42.72 -22.71 15.88
N SER A 13 42.00 -23.47 15.09
CA SER A 13 40.95 -22.95 14.24
C SER A 13 39.74 -22.53 15.10
N ILE A 14 39.62 -21.24 15.38
CA ILE A 14 38.40 -20.65 15.95
C ILE A 14 37.36 -20.67 14.82
N GLY A 15 36.55 -21.71 14.79
CA GLY A 15 35.35 -21.76 13.97
C GLY A 15 34.35 -20.71 14.49
N GLY A 16 34.31 -19.56 13.83
CA GLY A 16 33.26 -18.56 14.05
C GLY A 16 31.92 -19.19 13.63
N LEU A 17 31.13 -19.69 14.59
CA LEU A 17 29.71 -19.92 14.41
C LEU A 17 29.04 -18.56 14.17
N GLY A 18 28.96 -18.14 12.91
CA GLY A 18 28.08 -17.07 12.51
C GLY A 18 26.66 -17.48 12.85
N ASN A 19 26.10 -16.98 13.93
CA ASN A 19 24.68 -16.97 14.17
C ASN A 19 24.04 -16.11 13.05
N HIS A 20 23.73 -16.75 11.91
CA HIS A 20 22.72 -16.19 11.03
C HIS A 20 21.41 -16.25 11.82
N ALA A 21 21.06 -15.15 12.50
CA ALA A 21 19.71 -14.95 12.98
C ALA A 21 18.82 -15.14 11.74
N GLN A 22 18.08 -16.24 11.69
CA GLN A 22 17.11 -16.47 10.64
C GLN A 22 16.13 -15.31 10.70
N ALA A 23 16.08 -14.49 9.66
CA ALA A 23 15.17 -13.35 9.61
C ALA A 23 13.76 -13.88 9.91
N GLN A 24 13.12 -13.31 10.92
CA GLN A 24 11.81 -13.78 11.35
C GLN A 24 10.82 -13.48 10.23
N GLN A 25 10.17 -14.52 9.68
CA GLN A 25 9.12 -14.37 8.68
C GLN A 25 8.05 -13.39 9.17
N ALA A 26 7.63 -12.48 8.31
CA ALA A 26 6.51 -11.60 8.60
C ALA A 26 5.22 -12.40 8.72
N LYS A 27 4.34 -12.04 9.67
CA LYS A 27 3.01 -12.66 9.78
C LYS A 27 2.03 -11.91 8.90
N VAL A 28 1.31 -12.65 8.06
CA VAL A 28 0.17 -12.16 7.30
C VAL A 28 -1.06 -12.96 7.71
N TYR A 29 -2.04 -12.29 8.27
CA TYR A 29 -3.33 -12.89 8.61
C TYR A 29 -4.22 -12.90 7.36
N PHE A 30 -5.03 -13.94 7.23
CA PHE A 30 -5.96 -14.12 6.12
C PHE A 30 -7.32 -14.64 6.60
N THR A 31 -8.38 -14.09 6.03
CA THR A 31 -9.74 -14.64 6.13
C THR A 31 -10.41 -14.62 4.78
N LYS A 32 -11.18 -15.67 4.46
CA LYS A 32 -12.01 -15.71 3.25
C LYS A 32 -13.27 -14.84 3.36
N GLU A 33 -13.74 -14.62 4.58
CA GLU A 33 -14.94 -13.84 4.83
C GLU A 33 -14.68 -12.35 4.63
N ILE A 34 -15.52 -11.68 3.86
CA ILE A 34 -15.48 -10.24 3.62
C ILE A 34 -16.75 -9.63 4.20
N THR A 35 -16.74 -9.39 5.51
CA THR A 35 -17.83 -8.80 6.28
C THR A 35 -17.30 -7.71 7.19
N PRO A 36 -18.14 -6.81 7.71
CA PRO A 36 -17.72 -5.83 8.71
C PRO A 36 -17.08 -6.47 9.94
N GLU A 37 -17.56 -7.63 10.35
CA GLU A 37 -17.07 -8.38 11.52
C GLU A 37 -15.72 -9.02 11.24
N SER A 38 -15.53 -9.61 10.06
CA SER A 38 -14.25 -10.22 9.66
C SER A 38 -13.16 -9.18 9.50
N LEU A 39 -13.49 -7.96 9.05
CA LEU A 39 -12.57 -6.85 8.97
C LEU A 39 -12.08 -6.39 10.35
N VAL A 40 -12.96 -6.37 11.34
CA VAL A 40 -12.61 -6.15 12.76
C VAL A 40 -11.75 -7.29 13.29
N LYS A 41 -12.16 -8.55 13.06
CA LYS A 41 -11.44 -9.73 13.52
C LYS A 41 -10.00 -9.78 13.03
N ILE A 42 -9.78 -9.47 11.73
CA ILE A 42 -8.43 -9.50 11.15
C ILE A 42 -7.57 -8.33 11.67
N TYR A 43 -8.16 -7.15 11.91
CA TYR A 43 -7.47 -6.05 12.57
C TYR A 43 -7.03 -6.44 13.99
N ASP A 44 -7.92 -7.05 14.78
CA ASP A 44 -7.62 -7.50 16.15
C ASP A 44 -6.47 -8.54 16.18
N ALA A 45 -6.40 -9.40 15.16
CA ALA A 45 -5.35 -10.42 15.04
C ALA A 45 -3.94 -9.80 14.86
N LEU A 46 -3.84 -8.57 14.36
CA LEU A 46 -2.57 -7.85 14.27
C LEU A 46 -1.95 -7.55 15.65
N GLY A 47 -2.77 -7.50 16.71
CA GLY A 47 -2.32 -7.24 18.08
C GLY A 47 -1.82 -5.81 18.29
N VAL A 48 -2.13 -4.89 17.38
CA VAL A 48 -1.74 -3.47 17.45
C VAL A 48 -2.97 -2.65 17.83
N LYS A 49 -2.81 -1.71 18.75
CA LYS A 49 -3.89 -0.84 19.22
C LYS A 49 -3.76 0.54 18.58
N ALA A 50 -4.77 0.97 17.85
CA ALA A 50 -4.87 2.34 17.37
C ALA A 50 -4.95 3.33 18.57
N HIS A 51 -4.37 4.48 18.42
CA HIS A 51 -4.31 5.53 19.44
C HIS A 51 -4.22 6.93 18.82
N GLY A 52 -4.52 7.96 19.61
CA GLY A 52 -4.47 9.36 19.15
C GLY A 52 -5.48 9.63 18.04
N GLN A 53 -5.13 10.49 17.10
CA GLN A 53 -5.93 10.75 15.91
C GLN A 53 -5.66 9.65 14.87
N VAL A 54 -6.68 8.89 14.52
CA VAL A 54 -6.54 7.71 13.64
C VAL A 54 -6.99 8.03 12.22
N ALA A 55 -6.05 7.94 11.28
CA ALA A 55 -6.33 7.97 9.86
C ALA A 55 -6.76 6.58 9.36
N VAL A 56 -7.89 6.46 8.67
CA VAL A 56 -8.25 5.27 7.90
C VAL A 56 -8.10 5.63 6.43
N LYS A 57 -6.98 5.24 5.82
CA LYS A 57 -6.67 5.56 4.43
C LYS A 57 -7.33 4.57 3.48
N ILE A 58 -8.25 5.07 2.68
CA ILE A 58 -8.95 4.32 1.64
C ILE A 58 -8.87 5.03 0.29
N SER A 59 -9.54 4.47 -0.72
CA SER A 59 -9.97 5.16 -1.95
C SER A 59 -11.49 5.20 -1.99
N THR A 60 -12.07 6.40 -2.03
CA THR A 60 -13.53 6.58 -2.07
C THR A 60 -14.13 6.29 -3.44
N GLY A 61 -13.31 6.10 -4.47
CA GLY A 61 -13.73 5.83 -5.84
C GLY A 61 -14.13 7.08 -6.63
N GLU A 62 -14.08 7.02 -7.96
CA GLU A 62 -14.62 8.05 -8.85
C GLU A 62 -16.14 7.94 -8.94
N SER A 63 -16.84 9.07 -9.15
CA SER A 63 -18.27 9.09 -9.46
C SER A 63 -18.56 8.23 -10.67
N GLY A 64 -19.59 7.37 -10.58
CA GLY A 64 -19.91 6.35 -11.59
C GLY A 64 -19.20 5.01 -11.39
N GLY A 65 -18.11 4.94 -10.66
CA GLY A 65 -17.42 3.69 -10.29
C GLY A 65 -18.16 2.92 -9.20
N ASN A 66 -18.08 1.59 -9.23
CA ASN A 66 -18.81 0.73 -8.28
C ASN A 66 -17.95 -0.28 -7.51
N ASN A 67 -16.67 -0.43 -7.85
CA ASN A 67 -15.84 -1.49 -7.28
C ASN A 67 -15.17 -1.12 -5.96
N TYR A 68 -15.15 0.16 -5.56
CA TYR A 68 -14.53 0.66 -4.34
C TYR A 68 -15.12 0.04 -3.05
N LEU A 69 -14.37 0.07 -1.96
CA LEU A 69 -14.82 -0.41 -0.64
C LEU A 69 -16.03 0.41 -0.16
N LYS A 70 -17.16 -0.26 0.00
CA LYS A 70 -18.41 0.39 0.36
C LYS A 70 -18.44 0.79 1.84
N PRO A 71 -19.02 1.95 2.20
CA PRO A 71 -19.13 2.41 3.58
C PRO A 71 -19.67 1.36 4.57
N PRO A 72 -20.73 0.58 4.26
CA PRO A 72 -21.22 -0.45 5.21
C PRO A 72 -20.19 -1.52 5.54
N LEU A 73 -19.32 -1.91 4.59
CA LEU A 73 -18.30 -2.94 4.82
C LEU A 73 -17.25 -2.49 5.85
N ILE A 74 -16.83 -1.24 5.76
CA ILE A 74 -15.71 -0.73 6.59
C ILE A 74 -16.17 -0.14 7.92
N ARG A 75 -17.50 0.00 8.12
CA ARG A 75 -18.10 0.73 9.24
C ARG A 75 -17.60 0.25 10.60
N ASN A 76 -17.71 -1.04 10.88
CA ASN A 76 -17.35 -1.57 12.20
C ASN A 76 -15.89 -1.34 12.55
N LEU A 77 -14.98 -1.40 11.56
CA LEU A 77 -13.56 -1.12 11.78
C LEU A 77 -13.33 0.36 12.07
N VAL A 78 -13.91 1.26 11.27
CA VAL A 78 -13.72 2.71 11.44
C VAL A 78 -14.27 3.17 12.78
N GLU A 79 -15.48 2.70 13.17
CA GLU A 79 -16.08 2.99 14.47
C GLU A 79 -15.23 2.42 15.63
N LYS A 80 -14.73 1.19 15.51
CA LYS A 80 -13.88 0.54 16.52
C LYS A 80 -12.62 1.33 16.86
N VAL A 81 -12.00 1.93 15.87
CA VAL A 81 -10.74 2.68 16.04
C VAL A 81 -10.96 4.19 16.23
N ASP A 82 -12.22 4.65 16.28
CA ASP A 82 -12.61 6.06 16.27
C ASP A 82 -11.93 6.84 15.13
N GLY A 83 -11.88 6.21 13.93
CA GLY A 83 -11.11 6.67 12.81
C GLY A 83 -11.76 7.79 12.00
N THR A 84 -10.94 8.54 11.28
CA THR A 84 -11.35 9.48 10.24
C THR A 84 -10.93 8.90 8.89
N ILE A 85 -11.84 8.84 7.92
CA ILE A 85 -11.52 8.48 6.54
C ILE A 85 -10.66 9.58 5.94
N VAL A 86 -9.52 9.23 5.36
CA VAL A 86 -8.61 10.22 4.80
C VAL A 86 -8.27 9.93 3.34
N GLU A 87 -8.26 10.98 2.52
CA GLU A 87 -7.83 10.99 1.12
C GLU A 87 -7.14 12.31 0.75
N CYS A 88 -6.57 12.36 -0.46
CA CYS A 88 -6.14 13.58 -1.13
C CYS A 88 -6.73 13.63 -2.54
N CYS A 89 -6.86 14.85 -3.10
CA CYS A 89 -7.31 15.09 -4.45
C CYS A 89 -6.45 14.38 -5.49
N THR A 90 -7.01 14.06 -6.65
CA THR A 90 -6.30 13.36 -7.74
C THR A 90 -5.49 14.33 -8.60
N ALA A 91 -4.49 13.81 -9.31
CA ALA A 91 -3.66 14.58 -10.24
C ALA A 91 -4.14 14.52 -11.71
N TYR A 92 -5.23 13.82 -11.97
CA TYR A 92 -5.87 13.71 -13.29
C TYR A 92 -7.26 14.37 -13.25
N GLY A 93 -7.81 14.67 -14.43
CA GLY A 93 -9.19 15.17 -14.55
C GLY A 93 -10.20 14.10 -14.17
N GLY A 94 -11.09 14.40 -13.22
CA GLY A 94 -12.10 13.47 -12.73
C GLY A 94 -12.95 14.11 -11.63
N SER A 95 -13.77 13.30 -10.99
CA SER A 95 -14.68 13.75 -9.94
C SER A 95 -13.98 14.04 -8.61
N ARG A 96 -12.70 13.72 -8.48
CA ARG A 96 -11.88 14.00 -7.29
C ARG A 96 -10.69 14.91 -7.58
N GLN A 97 -10.70 15.64 -8.71
CA GLN A 97 -9.56 16.47 -9.14
C GLN A 97 -9.34 17.72 -8.30
N ASP A 98 -10.38 18.19 -7.61
CA ASP A 98 -10.35 19.35 -6.73
C ASP A 98 -11.25 19.10 -5.50
N VAL A 99 -11.03 19.86 -4.45
CA VAL A 99 -11.70 19.71 -3.15
C VAL A 99 -13.23 19.72 -3.29
N LYS A 100 -13.79 20.66 -4.04
CA LYS A 100 -15.25 20.77 -4.20
C LYS A 100 -15.86 19.54 -4.87
N LYS A 101 -15.23 19.06 -5.94
CA LYS A 101 -15.69 17.86 -6.66
C LYS A 101 -15.47 16.61 -5.81
N HIS A 102 -14.36 16.54 -5.09
CA HIS A 102 -14.05 15.41 -4.22
C HIS A 102 -15.08 15.27 -3.10
N TRP A 103 -15.45 16.39 -2.43
CA TRP A 103 -16.55 16.39 -1.46
C TRP A 103 -17.88 15.92 -2.07
N ALA A 104 -18.19 16.36 -3.30
CA ALA A 104 -19.40 15.90 -3.99
C ALA A 104 -19.40 14.38 -4.23
N THR A 105 -18.24 13.81 -4.61
CA THR A 105 -18.07 12.35 -4.79
C THR A 105 -18.15 11.59 -3.46
N ILE A 106 -17.55 12.10 -2.39
CA ILE A 106 -17.64 11.55 -1.04
C ILE A 106 -19.11 11.48 -0.60
N HIS A 107 -19.86 12.57 -0.83
CA HIS A 107 -21.29 12.64 -0.52
C HIS A 107 -22.11 11.69 -1.38
N GLU A 108 -21.88 11.63 -2.69
CA GLU A 108 -22.54 10.70 -3.63
C GLU A 108 -22.38 9.24 -3.18
N HIS A 109 -21.19 8.88 -2.71
CA HIS A 109 -20.87 7.54 -2.26
C HIS A 109 -21.27 7.26 -0.79
N GLY A 110 -21.78 8.26 -0.07
CA GLY A 110 -22.34 8.15 1.26
C GLY A 110 -21.32 8.03 2.40
N PHE A 111 -20.04 8.35 2.17
CA PHE A 111 -19.01 8.25 3.20
C PHE A 111 -19.23 9.25 4.34
N ASP A 112 -19.51 10.50 4.03
CA ASP A 112 -19.73 11.59 5.00
C ASP A 112 -21.03 11.48 5.80
N SER A 113 -21.96 10.63 5.34
CA SER A 113 -23.19 10.33 6.09
C SER A 113 -22.95 9.35 7.25
N ILE A 114 -21.80 8.65 7.26
CA ILE A 114 -21.47 7.60 8.25
C ILE A 114 -20.20 7.95 9.04
N PHE A 115 -19.22 8.59 8.40
CA PHE A 115 -17.89 8.80 8.93
C PHE A 115 -17.50 10.27 8.99
N ARG A 116 -16.54 10.58 9.87
CA ARG A 116 -15.69 11.75 9.67
C ARG A 116 -14.82 11.51 8.44
N VAL A 117 -14.75 12.48 7.55
CA VAL A 117 -13.91 12.42 6.34
C VAL A 117 -13.02 13.66 6.29
N ASP A 118 -11.79 13.48 5.85
CA ASP A 118 -10.80 14.55 5.69
C ASP A 118 -10.11 14.44 4.34
N ILE A 119 -10.23 15.47 3.51
CA ILE A 119 -9.43 15.66 2.31
C ILE A 119 -8.15 16.37 2.74
N MET A 120 -7.09 15.59 2.99
CA MET A 120 -5.88 16.07 3.67
C MET A 120 -5.15 17.21 2.94
N ASP A 121 -5.32 17.36 1.64
CA ASP A 121 -4.75 18.45 0.84
C ASP A 121 -5.73 19.62 0.59
N GLU A 122 -6.86 19.68 1.33
CA GLU A 122 -7.84 20.77 1.23
C GLU A 122 -7.24 22.14 1.57
N GLU A 123 -6.36 22.20 2.54
CA GLU A 123 -5.65 23.41 2.98
C GLU A 123 -4.20 23.48 2.45
N GLY A 124 -3.89 22.76 1.36
CA GLY A 124 -2.57 22.71 0.76
C GLY A 124 -1.78 21.45 1.10
N ASP A 125 -0.47 21.51 0.88
CA ASP A 125 0.42 20.37 1.05
C ASP A 125 1.66 20.69 1.87
N MET A 126 2.37 19.66 2.30
CA MET A 126 3.64 19.73 3.00
C MET A 126 4.63 18.70 2.46
N GLN A 127 5.91 18.99 2.60
CA GLN A 127 6.98 18.06 2.23
C GLN A 127 7.41 17.22 3.44
N ILE A 128 7.60 15.92 3.21
CA ILE A 128 8.19 15.00 4.18
C ILE A 128 9.49 14.40 3.60
N PRO A 129 10.49 14.10 4.44
CA PRO A 129 11.76 13.57 3.98
C PRO A 129 11.62 12.13 3.46
N VAL A 130 12.37 11.79 2.40
CA VAL A 130 12.53 10.43 1.91
C VAL A 130 13.93 9.91 2.24
N LYS A 131 14.06 8.62 2.53
CA LYS A 131 15.35 7.95 2.74
C LYS A 131 15.96 7.52 1.40
N ASP A 132 15.17 6.84 0.58
CA ASP A 132 15.61 6.52 -0.78
C ASP A 132 15.36 7.71 -1.72
N SER A 133 16.39 8.54 -1.84
CA SER A 133 16.37 9.74 -2.68
C SER A 133 16.90 9.52 -4.10
N THR A 134 16.84 8.29 -4.60
CA THR A 134 17.30 7.95 -5.96
C THR A 134 16.56 8.76 -7.01
N TRP A 135 15.25 8.78 -6.94
CA TRP A 135 14.38 9.48 -7.86
C TRP A 135 13.77 10.74 -7.26
N ILE A 136 12.94 10.58 -6.23
CA ILE A 136 12.30 11.70 -5.54
C ILE A 136 13.19 12.19 -4.38
N LYS A 137 13.23 13.49 -4.12
CA LYS A 137 14.07 14.07 -3.05
C LYS A 137 13.30 14.32 -1.75
N TYR A 138 11.99 14.35 -1.82
CA TYR A 138 11.01 14.47 -0.76
C TYR A 138 9.69 13.88 -1.25
N ASP A 139 8.77 13.59 -0.37
CA ASP A 139 7.38 13.33 -0.74
C ASP A 139 6.53 14.57 -0.41
N ILE A 140 5.44 14.80 -1.17
CA ILE A 140 4.54 15.92 -0.99
C ILE A 140 3.16 15.37 -0.64
N VAL A 141 2.82 15.44 0.64
CA VAL A 141 1.57 14.92 1.20
C VAL A 141 0.59 16.06 1.51
N GLY A 142 -0.67 15.72 1.72
CA GLY A 142 -1.65 16.72 2.16
C GLY A 142 -1.26 17.36 3.50
N ASN A 143 -1.53 18.66 3.67
CA ASN A 143 -1.11 19.41 4.86
C ASN A 143 -1.70 18.85 6.18
N HIS A 144 -2.90 18.23 6.11
CA HIS A 144 -3.52 17.61 7.27
C HIS A 144 -2.87 16.29 7.71
N PHE A 145 -1.95 15.74 6.92
CA PHE A 145 -1.25 14.50 7.23
C PHE A 145 -0.63 14.49 8.62
N SER A 146 -0.05 15.61 9.04
CA SER A 146 0.60 15.76 10.35
C SER A 146 -0.38 15.77 11.55
N LYS A 147 -1.70 15.79 11.31
CA LYS A 147 -2.72 15.73 12.38
C LYS A 147 -2.92 14.31 12.95
N TYR A 148 -2.41 13.28 12.27
CA TYR A 148 -2.68 11.88 12.59
C TYR A 148 -1.51 11.19 13.28
N ASP A 149 -1.83 10.44 14.34
CA ASP A 149 -0.87 9.70 15.17
C ASP A 149 -0.77 8.22 14.78
N PHE A 150 -1.84 7.67 14.17
CA PHE A 150 -1.95 6.27 13.79
C PHE A 150 -2.66 6.12 12.43
N CYS A 151 -2.27 5.09 11.68
CA CYS A 151 -2.86 4.82 10.37
C CYS A 151 -3.35 3.37 10.22
N ILE A 152 -4.59 3.23 9.80
CA ILE A 152 -5.11 2.01 9.17
C ILE A 152 -5.02 2.19 7.66
N ASN A 153 -4.01 1.63 7.02
CA ASN A 153 -3.91 1.59 5.56
C ASN A 153 -4.84 0.48 5.04
N LEU A 154 -6.08 0.85 4.71
CA LEU A 154 -7.14 -0.04 4.26
C LEU A 154 -7.29 0.05 2.75
N ALA A 155 -6.61 -0.82 2.04
CA ALA A 155 -6.61 -0.82 0.58
C ALA A 155 -7.64 -1.78 0.00
N HIS A 156 -8.34 -1.35 -1.02
CA HIS A 156 -9.00 -2.23 -1.97
C HIS A 156 -7.95 -2.75 -2.95
N PHE A 157 -7.75 -4.07 -3.02
CA PHE A 157 -6.77 -4.68 -3.95
C PHE A 157 -7.39 -4.88 -5.33
N LYS A 158 -6.78 -4.35 -6.38
CA LYS A 158 -7.27 -4.36 -7.76
C LYS A 158 -6.15 -4.11 -8.76
N GLY A 159 -6.47 -4.20 -10.05
CA GLY A 159 -5.57 -3.74 -11.11
C GLY A 159 -5.32 -2.23 -11.07
N HIS A 160 -4.26 -1.81 -11.72
CA HIS A 160 -3.93 -0.41 -11.89
C HIS A 160 -3.25 -0.17 -13.24
N MET A 161 -3.71 0.84 -13.98
CA MET A 161 -3.24 1.10 -15.35
C MET A 161 -1.73 1.34 -15.41
N MET A 162 -1.17 2.11 -14.48
CA MET A 162 0.25 2.48 -14.50
C MET A 162 1.10 1.60 -13.57
N GLY A 163 0.61 1.23 -12.39
CA GLY A 163 1.38 0.45 -11.41
C GLY A 163 1.21 -1.06 -11.49
N GLY A 164 0.41 -1.56 -12.46
CA GLY A 164 0.09 -2.99 -12.57
C GLY A 164 -1.02 -3.41 -11.61
N PHE A 165 -0.85 -3.20 -10.32
CA PHE A 165 -1.87 -3.40 -9.29
C PHE A 165 -1.87 -2.25 -8.27
N GLY A 166 -2.92 -2.15 -7.49
CA GLY A 166 -3.04 -1.25 -6.35
C GLY A 166 -3.35 -2.02 -5.08
N GLY A 167 -2.38 -2.08 -4.18
CA GLY A 167 -2.48 -2.61 -2.82
C GLY A 167 -2.12 -1.55 -1.79
N VAL A 168 -1.65 -1.99 -0.61
CA VAL A 168 -1.32 -1.08 0.50
C VAL A 168 -0.16 -0.13 0.16
N LEU A 169 0.85 -0.56 -0.59
CA LEU A 169 1.96 0.30 -0.99
C LEU A 169 1.50 1.47 -1.88
N LYS A 170 0.65 1.18 -2.88
CA LYS A 170 0.07 2.21 -3.74
C LYS A 170 -0.90 3.12 -2.98
N ASN A 171 -1.73 2.55 -2.09
CA ASN A 171 -2.64 3.32 -1.26
C ASN A 171 -1.89 4.25 -0.30
N GLN A 172 -0.72 3.82 0.16
CA GLN A 172 0.15 4.62 1.03
C GLN A 172 0.88 5.72 0.26
N SER A 173 1.54 5.40 -0.83
CA SER A 173 2.32 6.38 -1.60
C SER A 173 1.42 7.40 -2.31
N ILE A 174 0.69 6.95 -3.33
CA ILE A 174 -0.16 7.83 -4.14
C ILE A 174 -1.36 8.35 -3.33
N GLY A 175 -1.87 7.58 -2.37
CA GLY A 175 -3.05 7.94 -1.61
C GLY A 175 -2.83 9.10 -0.63
N PHE A 176 -1.69 9.18 0.04
CA PHE A 176 -1.33 10.29 0.94
C PHE A 176 -0.74 11.49 0.21
N ALA A 177 -0.16 11.28 -0.97
CA ALA A 177 0.38 12.37 -1.77
C ALA A 177 -0.72 13.37 -2.17
N SER A 178 -0.44 14.67 -2.08
CA SER A 178 -1.28 15.73 -2.63
C SER A 178 -1.34 15.64 -4.16
N THR A 179 -2.15 16.48 -4.80
CA THR A 179 -2.13 16.60 -6.27
C THR A 179 -0.71 16.82 -6.82
N ALA A 180 0.06 17.72 -6.19
CA ALA A 180 1.46 17.97 -6.55
C ALA A 180 2.37 16.77 -6.28
N GLY A 181 2.18 16.09 -5.15
CA GLY A 181 2.92 14.89 -4.78
C GLY A 181 2.66 13.73 -5.74
N LYS A 182 1.40 13.50 -6.11
CA LYS A 182 1.05 12.50 -7.13
C LYS A 182 1.79 12.78 -8.45
N ALA A 183 1.80 14.03 -8.92
CA ALA A 183 2.53 14.43 -10.12
C ALA A 183 4.04 14.15 -9.98
N TYR A 184 4.60 14.50 -8.82
CA TYR A 184 6.03 14.32 -8.53
C TYR A 184 6.45 12.85 -8.49
N ILE A 185 5.65 11.98 -7.87
CA ILE A 185 5.88 10.53 -7.84
C ILE A 185 5.75 9.93 -9.25
N HIS A 186 4.67 10.27 -9.99
CA HIS A 186 4.45 9.71 -11.34
C HIS A 186 5.54 10.12 -12.35
N SER A 187 6.12 11.30 -12.18
CA SER A 187 7.23 11.77 -12.98
C SER A 187 8.61 11.42 -12.40
N HIS A 188 8.68 10.51 -11.44
CA HIS A 188 9.92 10.10 -10.75
C HIS A 188 10.81 11.30 -10.39
N GLY A 189 10.23 12.35 -9.81
CA GLY A 189 10.95 13.50 -9.31
C GLY A 189 11.21 14.62 -10.32
N VAL A 190 10.74 14.52 -11.57
CA VAL A 190 11.00 15.53 -12.60
C VAL A 190 10.20 16.80 -12.36
N THR A 191 8.90 16.66 -12.03
CA THR A 191 8.01 17.81 -11.86
C THR A 191 6.85 17.49 -10.91
N SER A 192 6.39 18.50 -10.17
CA SER A 192 5.16 18.44 -9.36
C SER A 192 3.95 19.05 -10.05
N LYS A 193 4.05 19.42 -11.33
CA LYS A 193 2.98 20.04 -12.10
C LYS A 193 2.23 18.99 -12.91
N THR A 194 0.92 18.93 -12.75
CA THR A 194 0.09 17.87 -13.34
C THR A 194 0.15 17.78 -14.87
N PRO A 195 0.08 18.83 -15.69
CA PRO A 195 0.18 18.63 -17.14
C PRO A 195 1.51 18.06 -17.59
N ASP A 196 2.61 18.50 -16.97
CA ASP A 196 3.97 18.11 -17.36
C ASP A 196 4.30 16.69 -16.90
N ALA A 197 3.82 16.28 -15.73
CA ALA A 197 4.14 14.97 -15.14
C ALA A 197 3.80 13.80 -16.07
N TRP A 198 2.73 13.91 -16.84
CA TRP A 198 2.29 12.84 -17.74
C TRP A 198 3.19 12.66 -18.97
N GLN A 199 4.09 13.58 -19.22
CA GLN A 199 5.13 13.45 -20.25
C GLN A 199 6.38 12.71 -19.75
N HIS A 200 6.49 12.50 -18.44
CA HIS A 200 7.66 11.94 -17.76
C HIS A 200 7.34 10.65 -16.96
N THR A 201 6.45 9.81 -17.47
CA THR A 201 6.03 8.58 -16.76
C THR A 201 6.93 7.36 -17.02
N ARG A 202 8.02 7.56 -17.74
CA ARG A 202 9.01 6.51 -18.06
C ARG A 202 10.40 6.94 -17.59
N PRO A 203 11.27 5.99 -17.20
CA PRO A 203 11.09 4.54 -17.24
C PRO A 203 10.11 4.02 -16.18
N GLN A 204 9.49 2.87 -16.45
CA GLN A 204 8.45 2.27 -15.60
C GLN A 204 8.95 1.98 -14.17
N ASP A 205 10.14 1.39 -14.04
CA ASP A 205 10.70 1.02 -12.74
C ASP A 205 11.01 2.24 -11.88
N ALA A 206 11.44 3.36 -12.49
CA ALA A 206 11.65 4.62 -11.77
C ALA A 206 10.37 5.14 -11.10
N PHE A 207 9.22 4.99 -11.77
CA PHE A 207 7.93 5.32 -11.17
C PHE A 207 7.59 4.39 -9.99
N LEU A 208 7.79 3.07 -10.14
CA LEU A 208 7.51 2.09 -9.09
C LEU A 208 8.45 2.27 -7.87
N GLU A 209 9.74 2.56 -8.12
CA GLU A 209 10.72 2.87 -7.09
C GLU A 209 10.38 4.18 -6.37
N SER A 210 9.91 5.20 -7.10
CA SER A 210 9.42 6.46 -6.51
C SER A 210 8.19 6.23 -5.62
N MET A 211 7.27 5.35 -6.02
CA MET A 211 6.16 4.95 -5.16
C MET A 211 6.63 4.23 -3.89
N ALA A 212 7.61 3.33 -3.99
CA ALA A 212 8.17 2.64 -2.83
C ALA A 212 8.84 3.64 -1.87
N ALA A 213 9.64 4.59 -2.39
CA ALA A 213 10.29 5.63 -1.61
C ALA A 213 9.27 6.54 -0.88
N ALA A 214 8.19 6.95 -1.57
CA ALA A 214 7.10 7.73 -0.97
C ALA A 214 6.34 6.92 0.10
N ALA A 215 6.05 5.64 -0.16
CA ALA A 215 5.44 4.76 0.83
C ALA A 215 6.33 4.61 2.08
N GLN A 216 7.67 4.49 1.91
CA GLN A 216 8.60 4.48 3.02
C GLN A 216 8.56 5.78 3.82
N ALA A 217 8.53 6.94 3.16
CA ALA A 217 8.46 8.25 3.83
C ALA A 217 7.20 8.37 4.71
N VAL A 218 6.05 7.92 4.21
CA VAL A 218 4.79 7.88 5.00
C VAL A 218 4.93 6.95 6.20
N ALA A 219 5.48 5.73 6.03
CA ALA A 219 5.69 4.80 7.14
C ALA A 219 6.66 5.34 8.19
N ASP A 220 7.74 5.99 7.76
CA ASP A 220 8.72 6.62 8.65
C ASP A 220 8.11 7.78 9.45
N HIS A 221 7.21 8.55 8.86
CA HIS A 221 6.52 9.66 9.55
C HIS A 221 5.62 9.14 10.69
N PHE A 222 4.80 8.13 10.44
CA PHE A 222 3.99 7.52 11.50
C PHE A 222 4.87 6.82 12.55
N GLY A 223 6.00 6.27 12.13
CA GLY A 223 6.90 5.50 12.98
C GLY A 223 6.45 4.05 13.17
N LYS A 224 7.38 3.24 13.62
CA LYS A 224 7.18 1.79 13.76
C LYS A 224 6.05 1.49 14.76
N GLY A 225 5.09 0.69 14.34
CA GLY A 225 3.95 0.24 15.16
C GLY A 225 2.74 1.17 15.11
N ASN A 226 2.83 2.30 14.41
CA ASN A 226 1.73 3.26 14.29
C ASN A 226 1.02 3.21 12.93
N ILE A 227 1.32 2.20 12.14
CA ILE A 227 0.64 1.92 10.88
C ILE A 227 0.41 0.42 10.73
N VAL A 228 -0.78 0.04 10.28
CA VAL A 228 -1.14 -1.34 9.93
C VAL A 228 -1.71 -1.40 8.53
N TYR A 229 -1.59 -2.55 7.88
CA TYR A 229 -1.83 -2.75 6.47
C TYR A 229 -2.90 -3.82 6.26
N ILE A 230 -3.94 -3.48 5.50
CA ILE A 230 -5.06 -4.37 5.19
C ILE A 230 -5.38 -4.25 3.71
N ASN A 231 -5.32 -5.36 2.98
CA ASN A 231 -5.84 -5.48 1.62
C ASN A 231 -7.15 -6.24 1.64
N VAL A 232 -8.21 -5.66 1.08
CA VAL A 232 -9.49 -6.33 0.82
C VAL A 232 -9.52 -6.72 -0.65
N LEU A 233 -9.60 -8.03 -0.90
CA LEU A 233 -9.57 -8.64 -2.24
C LEU A 233 -11.00 -9.01 -2.65
N ASN A 234 -11.81 -7.99 -2.88
CA ASN A 234 -13.20 -8.11 -3.37
C ASN A 234 -13.41 -7.22 -4.60
N ASN A 235 -14.42 -7.50 -5.39
CA ASN A 235 -14.72 -6.75 -6.62
C ASN A 235 -13.46 -6.53 -7.48
N ILE A 236 -12.63 -7.56 -7.64
CA ILE A 236 -11.30 -7.46 -8.25
C ILE A 236 -11.44 -7.28 -9.75
N SER A 237 -11.18 -6.07 -10.21
CA SER A 237 -11.18 -5.65 -11.61
C SER A 237 -9.75 -5.37 -12.09
N ILE A 238 -9.54 -5.42 -13.40
CA ILE A 238 -8.30 -4.95 -14.03
C ILE A 238 -8.08 -3.45 -13.80
N ASP A 239 -9.15 -2.70 -13.55
CA ASP A 239 -9.11 -1.26 -13.37
C ASP A 239 -9.11 -0.84 -11.90
N CYS A 240 -8.68 0.37 -11.67
CA CYS A 240 -8.57 0.98 -10.34
C CYS A 240 -9.88 1.73 -10.00
N ASP A 241 -10.13 1.96 -8.70
CA ASP A 241 -11.22 2.86 -8.22
C ASP A 241 -11.07 4.31 -8.73
N CYS A 242 -9.97 4.62 -9.39
CA CYS A 242 -9.72 5.88 -10.07
C CYS A 242 -10.31 5.95 -11.50
N ASP A 243 -11.01 4.91 -11.93
CA ASP A 243 -11.76 4.88 -13.18
C ASP A 243 -13.27 5.06 -12.87
N ALA A 244 -13.91 6.00 -13.56
CA ALA A 244 -15.35 6.24 -13.44
C ALA A 244 -16.20 5.11 -14.10
N HIS A 245 -15.59 4.34 -15.01
CA HIS A 245 -16.24 3.27 -15.76
C HIS A 245 -15.36 1.99 -15.74
N PRO A 246 -15.02 1.47 -14.55
CA PRO A 246 -14.15 0.30 -14.45
C PRO A 246 -14.83 -0.93 -15.06
N HIS A 247 -14.03 -1.83 -15.61
CA HIS A 247 -14.53 -3.15 -16.00
C HIS A 247 -15.19 -3.85 -14.81
N ALA A 248 -16.18 -4.68 -15.10
CA ALA A 248 -16.76 -5.56 -14.09
C ALA A 248 -15.65 -6.44 -13.45
N PRO A 249 -15.80 -6.83 -12.18
CA PRO A 249 -14.89 -7.78 -11.57
C PRO A 249 -14.80 -9.08 -12.38
N GLU A 250 -13.57 -9.51 -12.66
CA GLU A 250 -13.30 -10.72 -13.46
C GLU A 250 -12.82 -11.88 -12.57
N ILE A 251 -12.64 -11.63 -11.29
CA ILE A 251 -12.20 -12.60 -10.28
C ILE A 251 -13.18 -12.53 -9.12
N GLN A 252 -13.64 -13.70 -8.66
CA GLN A 252 -14.46 -13.79 -7.46
C GLN A 252 -13.71 -13.27 -6.25
N ASP A 253 -14.45 -12.81 -5.26
CA ASP A 253 -13.92 -12.33 -3.99
C ASP A 253 -13.03 -13.39 -3.34
N ILE A 254 -11.82 -13.00 -2.92
CA ILE A 254 -10.81 -13.93 -2.37
C ILE A 254 -10.82 -13.88 -0.85
N GLY A 255 -10.89 -12.67 -0.26
CA GLY A 255 -10.81 -12.49 1.18
C GLY A 255 -10.10 -11.21 1.59
N ILE A 256 -9.62 -11.20 2.84
CA ILE A 256 -8.89 -10.07 3.42
C ILE A 256 -7.53 -10.56 3.90
N VAL A 257 -6.47 -9.84 3.60
CA VAL A 257 -5.14 -10.04 4.19
C VAL A 257 -4.73 -8.84 5.02
N ALA A 258 -4.05 -9.07 6.14
CA ALA A 258 -3.55 -8.00 6.99
C ALA A 258 -2.18 -8.34 7.59
N SER A 259 -1.33 -7.33 7.72
CA SER A 259 0.01 -7.44 8.31
C SER A 259 0.43 -6.12 8.97
N THR A 260 1.42 -6.18 9.83
CA THR A 260 2.19 -5.01 10.28
C THR A 260 3.38 -4.72 9.36
N ASP A 261 3.59 -5.54 8.33
CA ASP A 261 4.62 -5.42 7.31
C ASP A 261 3.96 -5.13 5.95
N PRO A 262 4.20 -3.96 5.31
CA PRO A 262 3.54 -3.59 4.06
C PRO A 262 3.97 -4.47 2.88
N ILE A 263 5.23 -4.90 2.88
CA ILE A 263 5.80 -5.73 1.81
C ILE A 263 5.16 -7.12 1.84
N ALA A 264 5.11 -7.72 3.03
CA ALA A 264 4.46 -9.01 3.23
C ALA A 264 2.96 -8.96 2.91
N CYS A 265 2.28 -7.84 3.25
CA CYS A 265 0.86 -7.66 2.98
C CYS A 265 0.54 -7.62 1.48
N ASP A 266 1.27 -6.82 0.69
CA ASP A 266 1.09 -6.75 -0.75
C ASP A 266 1.60 -8.02 -1.45
N ARG A 267 2.70 -8.62 -0.97
CA ARG A 267 3.19 -9.89 -1.50
C ARG A 267 2.16 -11.02 -1.33
N ALA A 268 1.56 -11.14 -0.16
CA ALA A 268 0.53 -12.17 0.07
C ALA A 268 -0.71 -11.94 -0.80
N ALA A 269 -1.17 -10.70 -0.96
CA ALA A 269 -2.28 -10.37 -1.85
C ALA A 269 -1.95 -10.72 -3.31
N TYR A 270 -0.75 -10.37 -3.78
CA TYR A 270 -0.25 -10.73 -5.10
C TYR A 270 -0.24 -12.26 -5.31
N ASP A 271 0.33 -13.02 -4.37
CA ASP A 271 0.43 -14.48 -4.45
C ASP A 271 -0.97 -15.13 -4.51
N LEU A 272 -1.95 -14.60 -3.76
CA LEU A 272 -3.34 -15.06 -3.82
C LEU A 272 -3.96 -14.85 -5.22
N ILE A 273 -3.72 -13.71 -5.87
CA ILE A 273 -4.17 -13.47 -7.26
C ILE A 273 -3.53 -14.48 -8.22
N TYR A 274 -2.25 -14.77 -8.05
CA TYR A 274 -1.54 -15.70 -8.94
C TYR A 274 -1.95 -17.17 -8.73
N GLN A 275 -2.52 -17.51 -7.57
CA GLN A 275 -3.11 -18.82 -7.31
C GLN A 275 -4.50 -19.01 -7.94
N VAL A 276 -5.20 -17.92 -8.30
CA VAL A 276 -6.50 -18.02 -8.98
C VAL A 276 -6.32 -18.71 -10.33
N LYS A 277 -7.09 -19.77 -10.54
CA LYS A 277 -7.16 -20.50 -11.83
C LYS A 277 -8.31 -19.94 -12.66
N LYS A 278 -8.11 -19.94 -13.97
CA LYS A 278 -9.17 -19.59 -14.90
C LYS A 278 -10.23 -20.70 -14.92
N ASP A 279 -11.48 -20.31 -14.77
CA ASP A 279 -12.66 -21.17 -14.86
C ASP A 279 -13.87 -20.35 -15.36
N ASP A 280 -15.09 -20.88 -15.28
CA ASP A 280 -16.31 -20.21 -15.74
C ASP A 280 -16.66 -18.94 -14.93
N ASN A 281 -16.13 -18.80 -13.72
CA ASN A 281 -16.41 -17.70 -12.78
C ASN A 281 -15.21 -16.79 -12.56
N ASN A 282 -14.02 -17.17 -13.04
CA ASN A 282 -12.78 -16.45 -12.79
C ASN A 282 -11.96 -16.32 -14.08
N ASN A 283 -11.58 -15.09 -14.41
CA ASN A 283 -10.63 -14.83 -15.48
C ASN A 283 -9.48 -13.93 -14.98
N PRO A 284 -8.45 -14.49 -14.31
CA PRO A 284 -7.35 -13.71 -13.78
C PRO A 284 -6.36 -13.21 -14.85
N ASP A 285 -6.46 -13.71 -16.09
CA ASP A 285 -5.48 -13.45 -17.15
C ASP A 285 -5.30 -11.96 -17.46
N PRO A 286 -6.36 -11.14 -17.63
CA PRO A 286 -6.19 -9.71 -17.92
C PRO A 286 -5.45 -8.97 -16.82
N LEU A 287 -5.76 -9.26 -15.55
CA LEU A 287 -5.08 -8.66 -14.41
C LEU A 287 -3.63 -9.10 -14.32
N LYS A 288 -3.33 -10.39 -14.45
CA LYS A 288 -1.95 -10.92 -14.44
C LYS A 288 -1.11 -10.29 -15.56
N GLN A 289 -1.65 -10.24 -16.78
CA GLN A 289 -0.98 -9.59 -17.92
C GLN A 289 -0.75 -8.08 -17.69
N ARG A 290 -1.70 -7.38 -17.05
CA ARG A 290 -1.54 -5.99 -16.64
C ARG A 290 -0.39 -5.83 -15.65
N ILE A 291 -0.34 -6.66 -14.61
CA ILE A 291 0.71 -6.67 -13.59
C ILE A 291 2.08 -6.92 -14.24
N GLU A 292 2.19 -7.93 -15.08
CA GLU A 292 3.45 -8.27 -15.78
C GLU A 292 3.92 -7.16 -16.72
N ARG A 293 3.01 -6.66 -17.57
CA ARG A 293 3.34 -5.58 -18.52
C ARG A 293 3.81 -4.29 -17.84
N GLN A 294 3.30 -4.00 -16.65
CA GLN A 294 3.65 -2.82 -15.88
C GLN A 294 4.73 -3.11 -14.82
N HIS A 295 5.37 -4.28 -14.85
CA HIS A 295 6.36 -4.71 -13.84
C HIS A 295 5.84 -4.56 -12.40
N GLY A 296 4.52 -4.76 -12.17
CA GLY A 296 3.84 -4.36 -10.95
C GLY A 296 4.44 -4.89 -9.66
N ILE A 297 5.08 -6.09 -9.67
CA ILE A 297 5.74 -6.65 -8.50
C ILE A 297 6.99 -5.86 -8.07
N HIS A 298 7.58 -5.07 -8.96
CA HIS A 298 8.81 -4.33 -8.69
C HIS A 298 8.68 -3.34 -7.53
N ILE A 299 7.49 -2.78 -7.28
CA ILE A 299 7.27 -1.91 -6.09
C ILE A 299 7.50 -2.68 -4.78
N VAL A 300 7.10 -3.95 -4.72
CA VAL A 300 7.28 -4.82 -3.55
C VAL A 300 8.76 -5.19 -3.39
N GLU A 301 9.41 -5.59 -4.49
CA GLU A 301 10.82 -5.97 -4.51
C GLU A 301 11.73 -4.79 -4.15
N HIS A 302 11.44 -3.60 -4.69
CA HIS A 302 12.19 -2.40 -4.33
C HIS A 302 11.90 -1.96 -2.88
N GLY A 303 10.66 -2.05 -2.42
CA GLY A 303 10.30 -1.78 -1.04
C GLY A 303 11.04 -2.68 -0.04
N GLU A 304 11.20 -3.97 -0.33
CA GLU A 304 12.05 -4.88 0.44
C GLU A 304 13.52 -4.45 0.41
N LYS A 305 14.04 -4.15 -0.79
CA LYS A 305 15.43 -3.68 -0.99
C LYS A 305 15.77 -2.43 -0.18
N ILE A 306 14.84 -1.50 -0.04
CA ILE A 306 15.02 -0.27 0.76
C ILE A 306 14.65 -0.45 2.24
N GLY A 307 14.30 -1.67 2.67
CA GLY A 307 14.13 -2.03 4.07
C GLY A 307 12.76 -1.70 4.67
N MET A 308 11.70 -1.66 3.88
CA MET A 308 10.33 -1.42 4.38
C MET A 308 9.70 -2.66 5.03
N GLY A 309 10.20 -3.85 4.74
CA GLY A 309 9.67 -5.13 5.21
C GLY A 309 10.29 -6.29 4.47
N THR A 310 9.60 -7.44 4.43
CA THR A 310 10.10 -8.64 3.76
C THR A 310 9.04 -9.35 2.94
N THR A 311 9.46 -9.94 1.82
CA THR A 311 8.63 -10.84 1.00
C THR A 311 8.52 -12.26 1.58
N ASP A 312 9.35 -12.58 2.59
CA ASP A 312 9.27 -13.87 3.32
C ASP A 312 8.21 -13.76 4.42
N TYR A 313 7.07 -14.41 4.22
CA TYR A 313 5.93 -14.32 5.14
C TYR A 313 5.32 -15.69 5.44
N LYS A 314 4.65 -15.74 6.59
CA LYS A 314 3.80 -16.86 6.97
C LYS A 314 2.33 -16.44 6.94
N LEU A 315 1.53 -17.13 6.11
CA LEU A 315 0.08 -16.93 6.08
C LEU A 315 -0.57 -17.64 7.28
N VAL A 316 -1.40 -16.93 8.01
CA VAL A 316 -2.15 -17.38 9.18
C VAL A 316 -3.64 -17.24 8.90
N ASN A 317 -4.35 -18.36 8.72
CA ASN A 317 -5.80 -18.35 8.51
C ASN A 317 -6.55 -18.07 9.84
N LEU A 318 -7.62 -17.27 9.77
CA LEU A 318 -8.48 -16.88 10.90
C LEU A 318 -9.85 -17.56 10.85
#